data_190a03422b4b5cb951acf0354998319d
#
_entry.id   190a03422b4b5cb951acf0354998319d
#
_cell.length_a   1.000
_cell.length_b   1.000
_cell.length_c   1.000
_cell.angle_alpha   90.00
_cell.angle_beta   90.00
_cell.angle_gamma   90.00
#
_symmetry.space_group_name_H-M   'P 1'
#
loop_
_entity.id
_entity.type
_entity.pdbx_description
1 polymer ?
#
loop_
_entity_poly.entity_id
_entity_poly.type
_entity_poly.pdbx_seq_one_letter_code
_entity_poly.pdbx_strand_id
1 'polypeptide(L)'
;AMPVNFTPTPREQLLPVPGIKLGIAEANIKKPGRKDLLVIAFEDQAEVSAVFTQNRFCAAPVTIARNHLESGKTIRALVINTGNANAGTGEEGLSRATSVCSALSGLIGCAAEQVLPFSTGVIMEPLPLEKIKAGLPACVSHLGQADWFDAAQAIMTTDIVPKAFSKQVSIGGQSATITGIAKGSGMIHPNMATMLGFIATDAAVPQ
;
A
#
# COMPACT_ATOMS: atom_id res chain seq x y z
N ALA A 1 -1.21 24.09 6.13
CA ALA A 1 -1.92 24.79 5.10
C ALA A 1 -2.86 23.84 4.37
N MET A 2 -4.10 24.24 4.13
CA MET A 2 -5.02 23.46 3.29
C MET A 2 -4.48 23.41 1.86
N PRO A 3 -4.60 22.25 1.17
CA PRO A 3 -4.20 22.18 -0.23
C PRO A 3 -5.02 23.19 -1.05
N VAL A 4 -4.34 23.93 -1.92
CA VAL A 4 -5.00 24.94 -2.77
C VAL A 4 -5.78 24.21 -3.86
N ASN A 5 -7.07 24.54 -4.00
CA ASN A 5 -7.97 23.99 -5.02
C ASN A 5 -8.14 22.46 -4.99
N PHE A 6 -7.96 21.82 -3.83
CA PHE A 6 -8.20 20.39 -3.67
C PHE A 6 -9.39 20.15 -2.73
N THR A 7 -10.42 19.55 -3.26
CA THR A 7 -11.56 19.06 -2.48
C THR A 7 -11.44 17.53 -2.39
N PRO A 8 -11.37 16.93 -1.18
CA PRO A 8 -11.33 15.49 -1.04
C PRO A 8 -12.56 14.84 -1.68
N THR A 9 -12.35 13.74 -2.37
CA THR A 9 -13.46 12.93 -2.89
C THR A 9 -14.25 12.36 -1.72
N PRO A 10 -15.58 12.56 -1.67
CA PRO A 10 -16.41 11.96 -0.63
C PRO A 10 -16.34 10.42 -0.67
N ARG A 11 -16.46 9.80 0.51
CA ARG A 11 -16.41 8.34 0.65
C ARG A 11 -17.34 7.61 -0.31
N GLU A 12 -18.55 8.09 -0.45
CA GLU A 12 -19.60 7.48 -1.28
C GLU A 12 -19.31 7.55 -2.79
N GLN A 13 -18.38 8.36 -3.22
CA GLN A 13 -17.93 8.46 -4.61
C GLN A 13 -16.76 7.54 -4.92
N LEU A 14 -16.16 6.90 -3.92
CA LEU A 14 -15.10 5.93 -4.10
C LEU A 14 -15.69 4.55 -4.34
N LEU A 15 -15.42 4.00 -5.51
CA LEU A 15 -16.01 2.76 -5.97
C LEU A 15 -15.13 1.56 -5.62
N PRO A 16 -15.71 0.47 -5.12
CA PRO A 16 -15.00 -0.79 -4.96
C PRO A 16 -14.56 -1.32 -6.33
N VAL A 17 -13.43 -2.00 -6.35
CA VAL A 17 -12.88 -2.65 -7.55
C VAL A 17 -13.06 -4.15 -7.38
N PRO A 18 -13.85 -4.82 -8.25
CA PRO A 18 -14.01 -6.27 -8.19
C PRO A 18 -12.66 -7.01 -8.18
N GLY A 19 -12.55 -8.05 -7.37
CA GLY A 19 -11.34 -8.84 -7.22
C GLY A 19 -10.32 -8.29 -6.24
N ILE A 20 -10.57 -7.14 -5.62
CA ILE A 20 -9.69 -6.49 -4.66
C ILE A 20 -10.41 -6.33 -3.32
N LYS A 21 -9.75 -6.74 -2.25
CA LYS A 21 -10.24 -6.59 -0.88
C LYS A 21 -9.24 -5.79 -0.05
N LEU A 22 -9.76 -4.94 0.80
CA LEU A 22 -8.99 -4.06 1.68
C LEU A 22 -9.22 -4.44 3.13
N GLY A 23 -8.15 -4.50 3.91
CA GLY A 23 -8.18 -4.68 5.34
C GLY A 23 -7.24 -3.68 6.01
N ILE A 24 -7.68 -3.07 7.09
CA ILE A 24 -6.90 -2.09 7.85
C ILE A 24 -6.82 -2.47 9.32
N ALA A 25 -5.79 -1.98 9.99
CA ALA A 25 -5.62 -2.10 11.42
C ALA A 25 -4.90 -0.89 12.00
N GLU A 26 -5.04 -0.74 13.31
CA GLU A 26 -4.25 0.16 14.15
C GLU A 26 -3.15 -0.67 14.81
N ALA A 27 -1.95 -0.64 14.26
CA ALA A 27 -0.81 -1.41 14.78
C ALA A 27 0.05 -0.62 15.77
N ASN A 28 -0.29 0.65 16.02
CA ASN A 28 0.44 1.54 16.92
C ASN A 28 1.93 1.70 16.55
N ILE A 29 2.22 1.79 15.25
CA ILE A 29 3.59 1.81 14.72
C ILE A 29 4.36 3.02 15.23
N LYS A 30 3.78 4.20 15.19
CA LYS A 30 4.39 5.43 15.72
C LYS A 30 3.49 6.11 16.77
N LYS A 31 2.19 6.19 16.50
CA LYS A 31 1.21 6.83 17.38
C LYS A 31 0.01 5.91 17.57
N PRO A 32 -0.56 5.83 18.78
CA PRO A 32 -1.76 5.04 19.02
C PRO A 32 -2.99 5.67 18.37
N GLY A 33 -4.03 4.85 18.18
CA GLY A 33 -5.33 5.29 17.70
C GLY A 33 -5.34 5.78 16.25
N ARG A 34 -4.42 5.28 15.42
CA ARG A 34 -4.32 5.66 14.01
C ARG A 34 -4.36 4.43 13.12
N LYS A 35 -5.12 4.52 12.02
CA LYS A 35 -5.02 3.54 10.93
C LYS A 35 -3.63 3.66 10.32
N ASP A 36 -2.79 2.67 10.52
CA ASP A 36 -1.38 2.70 10.12
C ASP A 36 -0.89 1.42 9.46
N LEU A 37 -1.80 0.47 9.25
CA LEU A 37 -1.53 -0.77 8.54
C LEU A 37 -2.67 -1.09 7.58
N LEU A 38 -2.31 -1.32 6.32
CA LEU A 38 -3.22 -1.63 5.22
C LEU A 38 -2.75 -2.88 4.48
N VAL A 39 -3.68 -3.79 4.23
CA VAL A 39 -3.49 -4.91 3.30
C VAL A 39 -4.44 -4.73 2.13
N ILE A 40 -3.89 -4.81 0.92
CA ILE A 40 -4.65 -4.87 -0.33
C ILE A 40 -4.46 -6.27 -0.88
N ALA A 41 -5.49 -7.10 -0.85
CA ALA A 41 -5.46 -8.48 -1.30
C ALA A 41 -6.15 -8.63 -2.65
N PHE A 42 -5.59 -9.47 -3.50
CA PHE A 42 -6.09 -9.75 -4.85
C PHE A 42 -6.63 -11.16 -4.92
N GLU A 43 -7.68 -11.33 -5.70
CA GLU A 43 -8.11 -12.64 -6.19
C GLU A 43 -7.07 -13.21 -7.16
N ASP A 44 -7.19 -14.50 -7.47
CA ASP A 44 -6.30 -15.17 -8.41
C ASP A 44 -6.30 -14.47 -9.76
N GLN A 45 -5.12 -14.42 -10.41
CA GLN A 45 -4.89 -13.85 -11.74
C GLN A 45 -4.84 -12.31 -11.81
N ALA A 46 -4.72 -11.60 -10.70
CA ALA A 46 -4.44 -10.17 -10.76
C ALA A 46 -3.03 -9.91 -11.31
N GLU A 47 -2.92 -8.98 -12.25
CA GLU A 47 -1.64 -8.49 -12.74
C GLU A 47 -1.23 -7.24 -11.97
N VAL A 48 0.04 -7.17 -11.60
CA VAL A 48 0.61 -6.04 -10.86
C VAL A 48 1.82 -5.50 -11.59
N SER A 49 1.78 -4.20 -11.87
CA SER A 49 2.94 -3.45 -12.37
C SER A 49 3.30 -2.36 -11.38
N ALA A 50 4.58 -2.07 -11.24
CA ALA A 50 5.06 -1.04 -10.34
C ALA A 50 6.19 -0.22 -10.97
N VAL A 51 6.27 1.03 -10.53
CA VAL A 51 7.40 1.91 -10.78
C VAL A 51 8.01 2.33 -9.46
N PHE A 52 9.33 2.41 -9.41
CA PHE A 52 10.06 2.69 -8.19
C PHE A 52 10.99 3.88 -8.37
N THR A 53 11.39 4.49 -7.25
CA THR A 53 12.40 5.54 -7.25
C THR A 53 13.69 5.05 -7.89
N GLN A 54 14.37 5.94 -8.61
CA GLN A 54 15.72 5.71 -9.16
C GLN A 54 16.83 6.05 -8.16
N ASN A 55 16.47 6.50 -6.96
CA ASN A 55 17.44 6.83 -5.93
C ASN A 55 18.22 5.57 -5.51
N ARG A 56 19.55 5.67 -5.49
CA ARG A 56 20.43 4.57 -5.06
C ARG A 56 20.25 4.22 -3.58
N PHE A 57 19.85 5.17 -2.76
CA PHE A 57 19.49 4.98 -1.35
C PHE A 57 17.98 4.72 -1.19
N CYS A 58 17.45 3.77 -1.93
CA CYS A 58 16.04 3.41 -1.78
C CYS A 58 15.80 2.71 -0.44
N ALA A 59 14.59 2.87 0.08
CA ALA A 59 14.16 2.19 1.29
C ALA A 59 14.12 0.66 1.11
N ALA A 60 14.30 -0.08 2.19
CA ALA A 60 14.28 -1.54 2.16
C ALA A 60 13.03 -2.12 1.47
N PRO A 61 11.80 -1.63 1.72
CA PRO A 61 10.61 -2.13 1.03
C PRO A 61 10.68 -2.01 -0.50
N VAL A 62 11.32 -0.97 -1.03
CA VAL A 62 11.49 -0.80 -2.48
C VAL A 62 12.34 -1.91 -3.06
N THR A 63 13.45 -2.25 -2.42
CA THR A 63 14.32 -3.35 -2.84
C THR A 63 13.58 -4.69 -2.81
N ILE A 64 12.88 -4.98 -1.73
CA ILE A 64 12.13 -6.23 -1.57
C ILE A 64 10.98 -6.31 -2.58
N ALA A 65 10.21 -5.24 -2.77
CA ALA A 65 9.11 -5.21 -3.74
C ALA A 65 9.61 -5.46 -5.17
N ARG A 66 10.73 -4.84 -5.55
CA ARG A 66 11.35 -5.05 -6.86
C ARG A 66 11.77 -6.51 -7.03
N ASN A 67 12.47 -7.09 -6.06
CA ASN A 67 12.91 -8.49 -6.10
C ASN A 67 11.72 -9.47 -6.20
N HIS A 68 10.65 -9.20 -5.47
CA HIS A 68 9.45 -10.04 -5.49
C HIS A 68 8.72 -9.96 -6.85
N LEU A 69 8.64 -8.78 -7.47
CA LEU A 69 8.10 -8.64 -8.83
C LEU A 69 8.94 -9.39 -9.85
N GLU A 70 10.28 -9.29 -9.75
CA GLU A 70 11.22 -9.97 -10.64
C GLU A 70 11.18 -11.49 -10.49
N SER A 71 10.65 -12.03 -9.41
CA SER A 71 10.48 -13.48 -9.21
C SER A 71 9.52 -14.12 -10.23
N GLY A 72 8.68 -13.33 -10.88
CA GLY A 72 7.67 -13.80 -11.83
C GLY A 72 6.47 -14.51 -11.23
N LYS A 73 6.39 -14.59 -9.89
CA LYS A 73 5.21 -15.14 -9.20
C LYS A 73 4.07 -14.14 -9.22
N THR A 74 2.85 -14.64 -9.35
CA THR A 74 1.63 -13.82 -9.27
C THR A 74 1.52 -13.14 -7.91
N ILE A 75 1.40 -11.83 -7.90
CA ILE A 75 1.25 -11.06 -6.65
C ILE A 75 -0.15 -11.26 -6.08
N ARG A 76 -0.22 -11.57 -4.79
CA ARG A 76 -1.46 -11.85 -4.07
C ARG A 76 -1.86 -10.75 -3.10
N ALA A 77 -0.91 -9.95 -2.63
CA ALA A 77 -1.20 -8.86 -1.72
C ALA A 77 -0.14 -7.77 -1.74
N LEU A 78 -0.56 -6.57 -1.35
CA LEU A 78 0.31 -5.47 -0.94
C LEU A 78 0.13 -5.25 0.55
N VAL A 79 1.20 -4.95 1.26
CA VAL A 79 1.16 -4.55 2.67
C VAL A 79 1.83 -3.19 2.83
N ILE A 80 1.09 -2.25 3.39
CA ILE A 80 1.53 -0.86 3.54
C ILE A 80 1.48 -0.49 5.01
N ASN A 81 2.59 -0.02 5.56
CA ASN A 81 2.62 0.58 6.87
C ASN A 81 2.96 2.08 6.81
N THR A 82 2.38 2.84 7.71
CA THR A 82 2.73 4.24 7.96
C THR A 82 3.39 4.41 9.32
N GLY A 83 4.06 5.55 9.52
CA GLY A 83 4.76 5.88 10.75
C GLY A 83 6.25 5.55 10.74
N ASN A 84 6.70 4.64 9.89
CA ASN A 84 8.10 4.26 9.71
C ASN A 84 8.34 3.92 8.24
N ALA A 85 9.34 4.53 7.63
CA ALA A 85 9.65 4.35 6.21
C ALA A 85 10.55 3.14 5.93
N ASN A 86 11.14 2.54 6.96
CA ASN A 86 12.14 1.48 6.81
C ASN A 86 13.26 1.87 5.82
N ALA A 87 13.73 3.09 5.94
CA ALA A 87 14.76 3.68 5.10
C ALA A 87 16.01 4.00 5.92
N GLY A 88 17.19 3.77 5.34
CA GLY A 88 18.47 3.95 6.03
C GLY A 88 18.72 2.92 7.13
N THR A 89 18.17 1.72 7.00
CA THR A 89 18.15 0.66 8.03
C THR A 89 19.03 -0.54 7.69
N GLY A 90 19.73 -0.50 6.55
CA GLY A 90 20.69 -1.54 6.14
C GLY A 90 20.08 -2.94 6.00
N GLU A 91 20.88 -3.96 6.24
CA GLU A 91 20.49 -5.36 6.12
C GLU A 91 19.34 -5.74 7.08
N GLU A 92 19.31 -5.15 8.26
CA GLU A 92 18.22 -5.39 9.21
C GLU A 92 16.88 -4.91 8.65
N GLY A 93 16.86 -3.77 7.96
CA GLY A 93 15.66 -3.27 7.30
C GLY A 93 15.16 -4.18 6.20
N LEU A 94 16.05 -4.76 5.39
CA LEU A 94 15.71 -5.75 4.37
C LEU A 94 15.13 -7.01 5.00
N SER A 95 15.75 -7.52 6.05
CA SER A 95 15.28 -8.68 6.81
C SER A 95 13.87 -8.44 7.39
N ARG A 96 13.64 -7.28 7.99
CA ARG A 96 12.34 -6.92 8.56
C ARG A 96 11.24 -6.77 7.49
N ALA A 97 11.54 -6.15 6.35
CA ALA A 97 10.62 -6.06 5.22
C ALA A 97 10.24 -7.45 4.70
N THR A 98 11.21 -8.34 4.54
CA THR A 98 10.97 -9.74 4.14
C THR A 98 10.13 -10.46 5.17
N SER A 99 10.37 -10.26 6.47
CA SER A 99 9.60 -10.88 7.55
C SER A 99 8.15 -10.42 7.58
N VAL A 100 7.86 -9.17 7.24
CA VAL A 100 6.48 -8.68 7.06
C VAL A 100 5.78 -9.45 5.93
N CYS A 101 6.45 -9.60 4.80
CA CYS A 101 5.90 -10.37 3.66
C CYS A 101 5.64 -11.83 4.05
N SER A 102 6.57 -12.47 4.75
CA SER A 102 6.42 -13.85 5.24
C SER A 102 5.26 -13.99 6.22
N ALA A 103 5.11 -13.04 7.14
CA ALA A 103 4.02 -13.06 8.11
C ALA A 103 2.65 -12.95 7.44
N LEU A 104 2.50 -12.03 6.49
CA LEU A 104 1.25 -11.89 5.75
C LEU A 104 0.98 -13.11 4.85
N SER A 105 1.99 -13.60 4.15
CA SER A 105 1.85 -14.76 3.26
C SER A 105 1.37 -16.02 4.02
N GLY A 106 1.84 -16.21 5.24
CA GLY A 106 1.36 -17.29 6.11
C GLY A 106 -0.11 -17.16 6.50
N LEU A 107 -0.61 -15.94 6.62
CA LEU A 107 -2.02 -15.68 6.97
C LEU A 107 -2.97 -15.85 5.77
N ILE A 108 -2.53 -15.53 4.56
CA ILE A 108 -3.37 -15.60 3.35
C ILE A 108 -3.11 -16.82 2.48
N GLY A 109 -2.14 -17.65 2.82
CA GLY A 109 -1.86 -18.92 2.14
C GLY A 109 -1.16 -18.75 0.79
N CYS A 110 -0.11 -17.93 0.73
CA CYS A 110 0.73 -17.77 -0.46
C CYS A 110 2.22 -17.76 -0.11
N ALA A 111 3.09 -17.60 -1.10
CA ALA A 111 4.52 -17.45 -0.88
C ALA A 111 4.87 -16.00 -0.50
N ALA A 112 5.97 -15.80 0.23
CA ALA A 112 6.42 -14.47 0.65
C ALA A 112 6.66 -13.54 -0.56
N GLU A 113 7.18 -14.06 -1.66
CA GLU A 113 7.44 -13.32 -2.90
C GLU A 113 6.16 -12.86 -3.62
N GLN A 114 5.00 -13.36 -3.21
CA GLN A 114 3.69 -12.92 -3.71
C GLN A 114 3.12 -11.75 -2.92
N VAL A 115 3.89 -11.19 -1.99
CA VAL A 115 3.54 -10.03 -1.18
C VAL A 115 4.53 -8.90 -1.45
N LEU A 116 4.04 -7.72 -1.76
CA LEU A 116 4.86 -6.51 -1.94
C LEU A 116 4.74 -5.59 -0.72
N PRO A 117 5.85 -5.22 -0.07
CA PRO A 117 5.85 -4.32 1.07
C PRO A 117 6.00 -2.87 0.63
N PHE A 118 5.34 -1.96 1.36
CA PHE A 118 5.46 -0.51 1.21
C PHE A 118 5.50 0.12 2.60
N SER A 119 6.39 1.08 2.80
CA SER A 119 6.53 1.77 4.08
C SER A 119 6.68 3.26 3.86
N THR A 120 6.11 4.06 4.73
CA THR A 120 6.24 5.51 4.71
C THR A 120 6.22 6.08 6.14
N GLY A 121 6.97 7.13 6.38
CA GLY A 121 7.05 7.80 7.68
C GLY A 121 8.48 8.18 8.05
N VAL A 122 8.85 7.94 9.30
CA VAL A 122 10.18 8.29 9.83
C VAL A 122 11.26 7.41 9.20
N ILE A 123 12.37 8.03 8.83
CA ILE A 123 13.58 7.38 8.33
C ILE A 123 14.57 7.11 9.45
N MET A 124 15.55 6.22 9.22
CA MET A 124 16.68 5.93 10.14
C MET A 124 16.23 5.31 11.49
N GLU A 125 15.00 4.84 11.60
CA GLU A 125 14.51 4.07 12.75
C GLU A 125 14.23 2.63 12.34
N PRO A 126 14.55 1.63 13.18
CA PRO A 126 14.18 0.24 12.90
C PRO A 126 12.67 0.08 12.70
N LEU A 127 12.28 -0.68 11.69
CA LEU A 127 10.87 -1.00 11.48
C LEU A 127 10.32 -1.79 12.69
N PRO A 128 9.20 -1.36 13.32
CA PRO A 128 8.65 -2.07 14.47
C PRO A 128 7.92 -3.36 14.04
N LEU A 129 8.72 -4.37 13.67
CA LEU A 129 8.27 -5.62 13.08
C LEU A 129 7.20 -6.32 13.92
N GLU A 130 7.39 -6.41 15.23
CA GLU A 130 6.46 -7.14 16.12
C GLU A 130 5.08 -6.45 16.20
N LYS A 131 5.04 -5.13 16.16
CA LYS A 131 3.78 -4.38 16.09
C LYS A 131 3.04 -4.64 14.77
N ILE A 132 3.76 -4.66 13.66
CA ILE A 132 3.19 -4.95 12.35
C ILE A 132 2.66 -6.38 12.32
N LYS A 133 3.47 -7.35 12.75
CA LYS A 133 3.06 -8.76 12.81
C LYS A 133 1.83 -8.96 13.69
N ALA A 134 1.75 -8.26 14.81
CA ALA A 134 0.58 -8.32 15.70
C ALA A 134 -0.68 -7.72 15.08
N GLY A 135 -0.54 -6.71 14.20
CA GLY A 135 -1.67 -6.06 13.52
C GLY A 135 -2.16 -6.79 12.26
N LEU A 136 -1.33 -7.61 11.62
CA LEU A 136 -1.69 -8.29 10.39
C LEU A 136 -2.90 -9.22 10.50
N PRO A 137 -3.09 -10.01 11.56
CA PRO A 137 -4.29 -10.84 11.68
C PRO A 137 -5.59 -10.04 11.65
N ALA A 138 -5.63 -8.84 12.25
CA ALA A 138 -6.80 -7.96 12.19
C ALA A 138 -7.05 -7.46 10.76
N CYS A 139 -6.02 -7.07 10.01
CA CYS A 139 -6.16 -6.72 8.61
C CYS A 139 -6.78 -7.86 7.79
N VAL A 140 -6.28 -9.07 7.96
CA VAL A 140 -6.73 -10.25 7.21
C VAL A 140 -8.16 -10.64 7.59
N SER A 141 -8.51 -10.63 8.87
CA SER A 141 -9.86 -10.96 9.33
C SER A 141 -10.91 -9.93 8.87
N HIS A 142 -10.50 -8.69 8.62
CA HIS A 142 -11.36 -7.60 8.15
C HIS A 142 -11.28 -7.35 6.63
N LEU A 143 -10.61 -8.22 5.87
CA LEU A 143 -10.57 -8.08 4.41
C LEU A 143 -11.97 -8.04 3.80
N GLY A 144 -12.21 -7.02 2.98
CA GLY A 144 -13.51 -6.74 2.37
C GLY A 144 -14.43 -5.85 3.21
N GLN A 145 -14.07 -5.50 4.45
CA GLN A 145 -14.84 -4.60 5.31
C GLN A 145 -14.37 -3.14 5.23
N ALA A 146 -13.11 -2.89 4.87
CA ALA A 146 -12.60 -1.55 4.62
C ALA A 146 -12.90 -1.10 3.19
N ASP A 147 -13.11 0.19 3.02
CA ASP A 147 -13.28 0.83 1.71
C ASP A 147 -12.03 1.60 1.27
N TRP A 148 -12.05 2.16 0.06
CA TRP A 148 -10.93 2.91 -0.48
C TRP A 148 -10.69 4.23 0.25
N PHE A 149 -11.69 4.81 0.91
CA PHE A 149 -11.51 5.98 1.77
C PHE A 149 -10.70 5.60 3.01
N ASP A 150 -11.00 4.48 3.64
CA ASP A 150 -10.22 3.92 4.75
C ASP A 150 -8.77 3.65 4.34
N ALA A 151 -8.57 3.07 3.15
CA ALA A 151 -7.26 2.82 2.59
C ALA A 151 -6.46 4.12 2.37
N ALA A 152 -7.10 5.15 1.79
CA ALA A 152 -6.48 6.46 1.59
C ALA A 152 -6.07 7.12 2.92
N GLN A 153 -6.87 6.96 3.97
CA GLN A 153 -6.51 7.42 5.31
C GLN A 153 -5.34 6.63 5.91
N ALA A 154 -5.33 5.32 5.71
CA ALA A 154 -4.32 4.43 6.30
C ALA A 154 -2.90 4.67 5.75
N ILE A 155 -2.76 5.23 4.56
CA ILE A 155 -1.45 5.55 3.96
C ILE A 155 -0.96 6.98 4.23
N MET A 156 -1.76 7.82 4.89
CA MET A 156 -1.39 9.19 5.23
C MET A 156 -0.31 9.24 6.31
N THR A 157 0.56 10.23 6.22
CA THR A 157 1.52 10.58 7.29
C THR A 157 1.32 12.02 7.76
N THR A 158 1.87 12.98 7.02
CA THR A 158 1.72 14.42 7.26
C THR A 158 0.61 15.04 6.40
N ASP A 159 -0.04 14.24 5.59
CA ASP A 159 -1.18 14.66 4.77
C ASP A 159 -2.31 15.18 5.68
N ILE A 160 -2.96 16.24 5.23
CA ILE A 160 -4.08 16.88 5.96
C ILE A 160 -5.40 16.20 5.57
N VAL A 161 -5.49 15.73 4.33
CA VAL A 161 -6.68 15.11 3.75
C VAL A 161 -6.31 13.87 2.96
N PRO A 162 -7.19 12.85 2.96
CA PRO A 162 -7.00 11.69 2.10
C PRO A 162 -7.12 12.07 0.63
N LYS A 163 -6.31 11.45 -0.22
CA LYS A 163 -6.31 11.66 -1.66
C LYS A 163 -6.75 10.37 -2.34
N ALA A 164 -7.94 10.40 -2.90
CA ALA A 164 -8.52 9.25 -3.58
C ALA A 164 -9.43 9.71 -4.71
N PHE A 165 -9.58 8.87 -5.72
CA PHE A 165 -10.43 9.14 -6.87
C PHE A 165 -10.92 7.83 -7.48
N SER A 166 -12.17 7.82 -7.94
CA SER A 166 -12.75 6.71 -8.70
C SER A 166 -13.39 7.20 -9.99
N LYS A 167 -13.31 6.35 -11.01
CA LYS A 167 -14.00 6.57 -12.28
C LYS A 167 -14.45 5.24 -12.86
N GLN A 168 -15.64 5.24 -13.45
CA GLN A 168 -16.09 4.19 -14.35
C GLN A 168 -15.87 4.62 -15.80
N VAL A 169 -15.35 3.72 -16.61
CA VAL A 169 -15.09 3.92 -18.03
C VAL A 169 -15.70 2.77 -18.83
N SER A 170 -16.07 3.03 -20.06
CA SER A 170 -16.50 1.99 -20.99
C SER A 170 -15.36 1.66 -21.96
N ILE A 171 -14.96 0.41 -21.98
CA ILE A 171 -13.89 -0.10 -22.87
C ILE A 171 -14.49 -1.27 -23.65
N GLY A 172 -14.58 -1.14 -24.99
CA GLY A 172 -15.14 -2.20 -25.83
C GLY A 172 -16.60 -2.56 -25.46
N GLY A 173 -17.39 -1.60 -24.96
CA GLY A 173 -18.77 -1.82 -24.53
C GLY A 173 -18.92 -2.42 -23.13
N GLN A 174 -17.83 -2.70 -22.43
CA GLN A 174 -17.84 -3.20 -21.06
C GLN A 174 -17.47 -2.07 -20.09
N SER A 175 -18.15 -2.04 -18.93
CA SER A 175 -17.81 -1.08 -17.88
C SER A 175 -16.62 -1.57 -17.07
N ALA A 176 -15.65 -0.70 -16.85
CA ALA A 176 -14.52 -0.93 -15.97
C ALA A 176 -14.45 0.17 -14.91
N THR A 177 -14.05 -0.21 -13.70
CA THR A 177 -13.83 0.72 -12.58
C THR A 177 -12.34 0.95 -12.40
N ILE A 178 -11.98 2.21 -12.18
CA ILE A 178 -10.61 2.60 -11.83
C ILE A 178 -10.69 3.38 -10.52
N THR A 179 -9.96 2.94 -9.51
CA THR A 179 -9.86 3.65 -8.23
C THR A 179 -8.39 3.82 -7.87
N GLY A 180 -8.02 5.03 -7.48
CA GLY A 180 -6.67 5.37 -7.08
C GLY A 180 -6.64 6.05 -5.72
N ILE A 181 -5.59 5.77 -4.96
CA ILE A 181 -5.24 6.47 -3.72
C ILE A 181 -3.79 6.92 -3.78
N ALA A 182 -3.51 8.04 -3.16
CA ALA A 182 -2.16 8.58 -3.09
C ALA A 182 -1.91 9.27 -1.76
N LYS A 183 -0.65 9.35 -1.39
CA LYS A 183 -0.17 10.14 -0.26
C LYS A 183 1.08 10.91 -0.65
N GLY A 184 1.25 12.04 -0.03
CA GLY A 184 2.41 12.91 -0.18
C GLY A 184 2.05 14.33 0.18
N SER A 185 2.81 14.92 1.09
CA SER A 185 2.62 16.28 1.57
C SER A 185 3.90 16.78 2.22
N GLY A 186 4.12 18.09 2.17
CA GLY A 186 5.28 18.72 2.78
C GLY A 186 6.53 18.60 1.91
N MET A 187 7.56 17.97 2.39
CA MET A 187 8.83 17.82 1.69
C MET A 187 8.73 16.76 0.61
N ILE A 188 8.19 17.12 -0.55
CA ILE A 188 8.14 16.27 -1.73
C ILE A 188 9.19 16.75 -2.72
N HIS A 189 10.14 15.88 -3.05
CA HIS A 189 11.01 16.04 -4.19
C HIS A 189 10.59 14.99 -5.23
N PRO A 190 9.91 15.40 -6.31
CA PRO A 190 9.04 14.51 -7.08
C PRO A 190 9.75 13.45 -7.95
N ASN A 191 11.04 13.25 -7.79
CA ASN A 191 11.75 12.16 -8.49
C ASN A 191 11.39 10.79 -7.89
N MET A 192 10.10 10.51 -7.77
CA MET A 192 9.53 9.25 -7.24
C MET A 192 9.95 8.96 -5.79
N ALA A 193 10.32 9.97 -5.02
CA ALA A 193 10.67 9.84 -3.60
C ALA A 193 9.58 10.48 -2.73
N THR A 194 9.40 9.96 -1.51
CA THR A 194 8.49 10.50 -0.48
C THR A 194 6.99 10.40 -0.83
N MET A 195 6.65 9.57 -1.79
CA MET A 195 5.30 9.47 -2.31
C MET A 195 4.91 8.00 -2.52
N LEU A 196 3.67 7.66 -2.18
CA LEU A 196 3.05 6.38 -2.54
C LEU A 196 1.77 6.65 -3.32
N GLY A 197 1.54 5.87 -4.35
CA GLY A 197 0.31 5.87 -5.13
C GLY A 197 -0.06 4.46 -5.54
N PHE A 198 -1.35 4.15 -5.47
CA PHE A 198 -1.89 2.85 -5.84
C PHE A 198 -3.09 3.07 -6.75
N ILE A 199 -3.12 2.38 -7.86
CA ILE A 199 -4.23 2.41 -8.82
C ILE A 199 -4.69 0.98 -9.02
N ALA A 200 -5.99 0.77 -8.91
CA ALA A 200 -6.64 -0.52 -9.07
C ALA A 200 -7.72 -0.45 -10.15
N THR A 201 -7.83 -1.49 -10.93
CA THR A 201 -8.88 -1.62 -11.95
C THR A 201 -9.26 -3.08 -12.16
N ASP A 202 -10.51 -3.31 -12.54
CA ASP A 202 -11.01 -4.61 -13.02
C ASP A 202 -10.94 -4.74 -14.55
N ALA A 203 -10.40 -3.74 -15.24
CA ALA A 203 -10.10 -3.86 -16.68
C ALA A 203 -8.95 -4.85 -16.91
N ALA A 204 -9.07 -5.69 -17.92
CA ALA A 204 -7.98 -6.52 -18.39
C ALA A 204 -6.97 -5.64 -19.15
N VAL A 205 -5.90 -5.27 -18.48
CA VAL A 205 -4.82 -4.45 -19.05
C VAL A 205 -3.56 -5.31 -19.11
N PRO A 206 -2.99 -5.57 -20.28
CA PRO A 206 -1.70 -6.28 -20.35
C PRO A 206 -0.58 -5.45 -19.73
N GLN A 207 0.41 -6.15 -19.17
CA GLN A 207 1.61 -5.52 -18.59
C GLN A 207 2.42 -4.76 -19.61
#